data_f695dafc66d95e0f0e834bea244490d9
#
_entry.id   f695dafc66d95e0f0e834bea244490d9
#
_cell.length_a   1.000
_cell.length_b   1.000
_cell.length_c   1.000
_cell.angle_alpha   90.00
_cell.angle_beta   90.00
_cell.angle_gamma   90.00
#
_symmetry.space_group_name_H-M   'P 1'
#
loop_
_entity.id
_entity.type
_entity.pdbx_description
1 polymer ?
#
loop_
_entity_poly.entity_id
_entity_poly.type
_entity_poly.pdbx_seq_one_letter_code
_entity_poly.pdbx_strand_id
1 'polypeptide(L)'
;MKKITSVLLCALLACVCLLVSCGAPAMKQEGVGFRNPKTGITYFPAPANYGAQKAEGAEAYARIARNGVDELLFYPVEGMNPDQYLVTANGTLLYAEGLKMPTLSELPVKEIGLYDTQVGSNSANVTKADTIADIKEGWENNPACTYQELWLLQSFTSYDLRFFGSGAYSGLYFRLQYLLFEEDAYVYVLIEDEASFEDLYPGIPYEFDTFTGPDASGNEVTERYAVYNFGKELIFDSVTGKCRMIGTSLASLVQ
;
A
#
# COMPACT_ATOMS: atom_id res chain seq x y z
N MET A 1 -15.72 -64.14 12.60
CA MET A 1 -16.46 -62.86 12.38
C MET A 1 -16.01 -61.70 13.29
N LYS A 2 -15.71 -61.87 14.57
CA LYS A 2 -15.33 -60.78 15.50
C LYS A 2 -13.98 -60.05 15.13
N LYS A 3 -13.02 -60.71 14.49
CA LYS A 3 -11.73 -60.11 14.11
C LYS A 3 -11.81 -59.14 12.91
N ILE A 4 -12.71 -59.41 11.95
CA ILE A 4 -12.89 -58.58 10.74
C ILE A 4 -13.58 -57.24 11.12
N THR A 5 -14.57 -57.29 12.05
CA THR A 5 -15.25 -56.09 12.51
C THR A 5 -14.31 -55.14 13.24
N SER A 6 -13.34 -55.66 13.99
CA SER A 6 -12.36 -54.84 14.71
C SER A 6 -11.37 -54.12 13.78
N VAL A 7 -10.92 -54.78 12.70
CA VAL A 7 -10.02 -54.15 11.70
C VAL A 7 -10.75 -53.08 10.89
N LEU A 8 -12.03 -53.34 10.53
CA LEU A 8 -12.82 -52.33 9.80
C LEU A 8 -13.09 -51.11 10.66
N LEU A 9 -13.36 -51.31 11.98
CA LEU A 9 -13.59 -50.18 12.92
C LEU A 9 -12.32 -49.37 13.14
N CYS A 10 -11.14 -50.00 13.23
CA CYS A 10 -9.86 -49.30 13.33
C CYS A 10 -9.53 -48.54 12.03
N ALA A 11 -9.83 -49.13 10.87
CA ALA A 11 -9.62 -48.45 9.57
C ALA A 11 -10.58 -47.23 9.43
N LEU A 12 -11.86 -47.38 9.88
CA LEU A 12 -12.81 -46.25 9.87
C LEU A 12 -12.41 -45.13 10.84
N LEU A 13 -11.95 -45.51 12.04
CA LEU A 13 -11.42 -44.51 13.02
C LEU A 13 -10.17 -43.85 12.50
N ALA A 14 -9.25 -44.54 11.85
CA ALA A 14 -8.07 -43.95 11.24
C ALA A 14 -8.44 -43.00 10.09
N CYS A 15 -9.42 -43.38 9.24
CA CYS A 15 -9.94 -42.51 8.19
C CYS A 15 -10.65 -41.26 8.79
N VAL A 16 -11.41 -41.40 9.87
CA VAL A 16 -12.08 -40.27 10.56
C VAL A 16 -11.01 -39.36 11.19
N CYS A 17 -9.94 -39.92 11.80
CA CYS A 17 -8.85 -39.13 12.34
C CYS A 17 -8.04 -38.40 11.24
N LEU A 18 -7.94 -38.98 10.03
CA LEU A 18 -7.33 -38.31 8.89
C LEU A 18 -8.23 -37.22 8.30
N LEU A 19 -9.55 -37.36 8.39
CA LEU A 19 -10.50 -36.35 7.92
C LEU A 19 -10.66 -35.16 8.90
N VAL A 20 -10.38 -35.34 10.17
CA VAL A 20 -10.44 -34.26 11.19
C VAL A 20 -9.21 -33.35 11.11
N SER A 21 -8.17 -33.73 10.35
CA SER A 21 -6.94 -32.91 10.16
C SER A 21 -6.97 -32.00 8.92
N CYS A 22 -8.10 -31.88 8.21
CA CYS A 22 -8.20 -31.10 6.97
C CYS A 22 -8.41 -29.58 7.16
N GLY A 23 -8.30 -29.04 8.36
CA GLY A 23 -8.32 -27.59 8.58
C GLY A 23 -6.95 -26.95 8.33
N ALA A 24 -6.96 -25.69 7.88
CA ALA A 24 -5.74 -24.90 7.76
C ALA A 24 -4.93 -24.91 9.07
N PRO A 25 -3.60 -25.16 9.03
CA PRO A 25 -2.78 -25.22 10.24
C PRO A 25 -2.79 -23.90 11.01
N ALA A 26 -2.89 -24.00 12.34
CA ALA A 26 -2.81 -22.83 13.20
C ALA A 26 -1.35 -22.34 13.27
N MET A 27 -1.12 -21.12 12.83
CA MET A 27 0.17 -20.43 13.01
C MET A 27 0.33 -19.98 14.46
N LYS A 28 1.57 -19.95 14.92
CA LYS A 28 1.95 -19.40 16.23
C LYS A 28 2.54 -18.01 16.03
N GLN A 29 2.08 -17.06 16.83
CA GLN A 29 2.70 -15.75 16.87
C GLN A 29 4.06 -15.84 17.57
N GLU A 30 5.10 -15.36 16.92
CA GLU A 30 6.48 -15.26 17.45
C GLU A 30 6.96 -13.82 17.23
N GLY A 31 6.87 -12.99 18.27
CA GLY A 31 7.13 -11.55 18.17
C GLY A 31 6.12 -10.85 17.26
N VAL A 32 6.62 -10.19 16.22
CA VAL A 32 5.81 -9.56 15.17
C VAL A 32 5.49 -10.51 14.01
N GLY A 33 6.08 -11.71 13.98
CA GLY A 33 5.89 -12.70 12.93
C GLY A 33 4.90 -13.81 13.32
N PHE A 34 4.60 -14.67 12.33
CA PHE A 34 3.71 -15.81 12.45
C PHE A 34 4.37 -17.05 11.88
N ARG A 35 4.68 -18.02 12.75
CA ARG A 35 5.34 -19.27 12.35
C ARG A 35 4.33 -20.35 12.00
N ASN A 36 4.46 -20.92 10.81
CA ASN A 36 3.70 -22.11 10.41
C ASN A 36 4.37 -23.37 10.99
N PRO A 37 3.72 -24.10 11.91
CA PRO A 37 4.34 -25.24 12.56
C PRO A 37 4.54 -26.44 11.63
N LYS A 38 3.82 -26.51 10.47
CA LYS A 38 3.98 -27.60 9.48
C LYS A 38 5.22 -27.41 8.61
N THR A 39 5.48 -26.16 8.17
CA THR A 39 6.60 -25.86 7.27
C THR A 39 7.82 -25.33 8.00
N GLY A 40 7.66 -24.85 9.22
CA GLY A 40 8.69 -24.16 10.00
C GLY A 40 8.96 -22.72 9.51
N ILE A 41 8.24 -22.25 8.50
CA ILE A 41 8.43 -20.92 7.91
C ILE A 41 7.81 -19.87 8.82
N THR A 42 8.55 -18.79 9.09
CA THR A 42 8.06 -17.59 9.76
C THR A 42 7.68 -16.55 8.71
N TYR A 43 6.51 -15.94 8.84
CA TYR A 43 6.01 -14.89 7.96
C TYR A 43 5.91 -13.58 8.73
N PHE A 44 6.20 -12.48 8.07
CA PHE A 44 6.08 -11.12 8.60
C PHE A 44 5.04 -10.32 7.84
N PRO A 45 4.30 -9.41 8.50
CA PRO A 45 3.44 -8.46 7.78
C PRO A 45 4.28 -7.60 6.85
N ALA A 46 3.84 -7.46 5.60
CA ALA A 46 4.44 -6.52 4.67
C ALA A 46 4.13 -5.06 5.09
N PRO A 47 4.94 -4.09 4.67
CA PRO A 47 4.61 -2.68 4.82
C PRO A 47 3.21 -2.39 4.25
N ALA A 48 2.49 -1.40 4.84
CA ALA A 48 1.08 -1.15 4.53
C ALA A 48 0.81 -0.72 3.08
N ASN A 49 1.85 -0.26 2.38
CA ASN A 49 1.78 0.05 0.95
C ASN A 49 1.90 -1.18 0.03
N TYR A 50 2.05 -2.39 0.58
CA TYR A 50 1.99 -3.63 -0.20
C TYR A 50 0.67 -4.36 0.06
N GLY A 51 0.13 -4.94 -1.00
CA GLY A 51 -0.98 -5.86 -0.93
C GLY A 51 -0.85 -6.97 -1.95
N ALA A 52 -1.79 -7.91 -1.91
CA ALA A 52 -1.80 -9.03 -2.82
C ALA A 52 -3.23 -9.44 -3.18
N GLN A 53 -3.35 -10.09 -4.34
CA GLN A 53 -4.58 -10.75 -4.75
C GLN A 53 -4.59 -12.17 -4.22
N LYS A 54 -5.68 -12.55 -3.56
CA LYS A 54 -5.94 -13.93 -3.17
C LYS A 54 -6.14 -14.75 -4.43
N ALA A 55 -5.50 -15.93 -4.50
CA ALA A 55 -5.74 -16.88 -5.56
C ALA A 55 -7.22 -17.30 -5.60
N GLU A 56 -7.82 -17.28 -6.80
CA GLU A 56 -9.22 -17.62 -6.99
C GLU A 56 -9.51 -19.06 -6.55
N GLY A 57 -10.60 -19.24 -5.81
CA GLY A 57 -11.00 -20.57 -5.32
C GLY A 57 -10.06 -21.18 -4.26
N ALA A 58 -8.99 -20.50 -3.85
CA ALA A 58 -8.03 -21.06 -2.92
C ALA A 58 -8.63 -21.30 -1.53
N GLU A 59 -8.36 -22.48 -0.98
CA GLU A 59 -8.62 -22.80 0.43
C GLU A 59 -7.58 -22.10 1.33
N ALA A 60 -7.93 -21.94 2.61
CA ALA A 60 -7.03 -21.33 3.57
C ALA A 60 -5.77 -22.21 3.77
N TYR A 61 -4.61 -21.60 3.54
CA TYR A 61 -3.29 -22.22 3.71
C TYR A 61 -2.89 -22.31 5.18
N ALA A 62 -3.22 -21.29 5.95
CA ALA A 62 -2.96 -21.20 7.38
C ALA A 62 -4.00 -20.33 8.09
N ARG A 63 -4.03 -20.38 9.43
CA ARG A 63 -4.91 -19.56 10.24
C ARG A 63 -4.23 -19.11 11.52
N ILE A 64 -4.72 -18.01 12.09
CA ILE A 64 -4.40 -17.58 13.45
C ILE A 64 -5.70 -17.65 14.25
N ALA A 65 -5.70 -18.45 15.33
CA ALA A 65 -6.79 -18.44 16.29
C ALA A 65 -6.67 -17.18 17.17
N ARG A 66 -7.68 -16.33 17.17
CA ARG A 66 -7.82 -15.23 18.13
C ARG A 66 -8.74 -15.67 19.27
N ASN A 67 -8.35 -15.40 20.51
CA ASN A 67 -9.13 -15.74 21.69
C ASN A 67 -10.55 -15.21 21.60
N GLY A 68 -11.52 -16.09 21.29
CA GLY A 68 -12.96 -15.82 21.31
C GLY A 68 -13.52 -14.95 20.17
N VAL A 69 -12.73 -14.65 19.13
CA VAL A 69 -13.13 -13.85 17.97
C VAL A 69 -12.65 -14.57 16.69
N ASP A 70 -13.26 -14.24 15.55
CA ASP A 70 -13.05 -14.87 14.25
C ASP A 70 -11.58 -15.22 13.95
N GLU A 71 -11.37 -16.41 13.40
CA GLU A 71 -10.06 -16.87 12.94
C GLU A 71 -9.58 -16.00 11.80
N LEU A 72 -8.35 -15.51 11.89
CA LEU A 72 -7.71 -14.84 10.75
C LEU A 72 -7.17 -15.91 9.80
N LEU A 73 -7.74 -15.98 8.60
CA LEU A 73 -7.37 -16.94 7.58
C LEU A 73 -6.37 -16.32 6.58
N PHE A 74 -5.36 -17.11 6.22
CA PHE A 74 -4.34 -16.76 5.22
C PHE A 74 -4.46 -17.70 4.03
N TYR A 75 -4.40 -17.11 2.86
CA TYR A 75 -4.59 -17.77 1.58
C TYR A 75 -3.33 -17.65 0.72
N PRO A 76 -3.11 -18.58 -0.23
CA PRO A 76 -2.13 -18.38 -1.28
C PRO A 76 -2.37 -17.08 -2.04
N VAL A 77 -1.28 -16.40 -2.40
CA VAL A 77 -1.30 -15.27 -3.33
C VAL A 77 -1.37 -15.80 -4.76
N GLU A 78 -2.15 -15.15 -5.61
CA GLU A 78 -2.33 -15.55 -7.00
C GLU A 78 -0.99 -15.64 -7.76
N GLY A 79 -0.73 -16.81 -8.39
CA GLY A 79 0.49 -17.05 -9.17
C GLY A 79 1.79 -17.09 -8.38
N MET A 80 1.75 -17.14 -7.04
CA MET A 80 2.93 -17.12 -6.19
C MET A 80 3.03 -18.35 -5.28
N ASN A 81 4.25 -18.65 -4.82
CA ASN A 81 4.50 -19.75 -3.89
C ASN A 81 3.98 -19.39 -2.49
N PRO A 82 3.06 -20.16 -1.88
CA PRO A 82 2.57 -19.90 -0.53
C PRO A 82 3.64 -20.02 0.55
N ASP A 83 4.76 -20.70 0.29
CA ASP A 83 5.90 -20.72 1.19
C ASP A 83 6.67 -19.38 1.21
N GLN A 84 6.38 -18.49 0.28
CA GLN A 84 6.97 -17.14 0.19
C GLN A 84 5.98 -16.05 0.59
N TYR A 85 4.74 -16.15 0.12
CA TYR A 85 3.73 -15.10 0.30
C TYR A 85 2.38 -15.66 0.67
N LEU A 86 1.73 -15.03 1.63
CA LEU A 86 0.35 -15.31 2.04
C LEU A 86 -0.43 -14.01 2.11
N VAL A 87 -1.75 -14.10 1.92
CA VAL A 87 -2.64 -12.95 1.97
C VAL A 87 -3.88 -13.26 2.78
N THR A 88 -4.41 -12.28 3.50
CA THR A 88 -5.72 -12.37 4.15
C THR A 88 -6.85 -12.05 3.16
N ALA A 89 -8.10 -12.34 3.52
CA ALA A 89 -9.25 -12.04 2.66
C ALA A 89 -9.39 -10.54 2.34
N ASN A 90 -8.90 -9.65 3.21
CA ASN A 90 -8.90 -8.20 3.01
C ASN A 90 -7.62 -7.64 2.34
N GLY A 91 -6.76 -8.52 1.79
CA GLY A 91 -5.58 -8.12 1.03
C GLY A 91 -4.32 -7.81 1.86
N THR A 92 -4.34 -8.03 3.19
CA THR A 92 -3.12 -7.87 4.00
C THR A 92 -2.11 -8.94 3.64
N LEU A 93 -0.93 -8.51 3.18
CA LEU A 93 0.15 -9.38 2.72
C LEU A 93 1.06 -9.80 3.86
N LEU A 94 1.44 -11.08 3.87
CA LEU A 94 2.56 -11.61 4.64
C LEU A 94 3.64 -12.14 3.70
N TYR A 95 4.90 -11.99 4.09
CA TYR A 95 6.05 -12.54 3.35
C TYR A 95 6.96 -13.35 4.28
N ALA A 96 7.59 -14.40 3.73
CA ALA A 96 8.45 -15.30 4.49
C ALA A 96 9.74 -14.61 4.93
N GLU A 97 10.24 -15.02 6.07
CA GLU A 97 11.53 -14.58 6.61
C GLU A 97 12.67 -14.75 5.59
N GLY A 98 13.52 -13.75 5.49
CA GLY A 98 14.65 -13.72 4.54
C GLY A 98 14.30 -13.23 3.15
N LEU A 99 13.03 -13.03 2.80
CA LEU A 99 12.66 -12.36 1.55
C LEU A 99 12.77 -10.84 1.71
N LYS A 100 13.20 -10.19 0.62
CA LYS A 100 13.16 -8.73 0.49
C LYS A 100 11.97 -8.35 -0.37
N MET A 101 11.11 -7.45 0.15
CA MET A 101 10.05 -6.87 -0.67
C MET A 101 10.67 -5.94 -1.73
N PRO A 102 10.24 -6.02 -3.00
CA PRO A 102 10.76 -5.13 -4.04
C PRO A 102 10.31 -3.70 -3.76
N THR A 103 11.15 -2.71 -3.99
CA THR A 103 10.70 -1.31 -4.06
C THR A 103 9.77 -1.10 -5.26
N LEU A 104 9.08 0.05 -5.34
CA LEU A 104 8.25 0.32 -6.51
C LEU A 104 9.07 0.35 -7.81
N SER A 105 10.32 0.87 -7.77
CA SER A 105 11.24 0.83 -8.92
C SER A 105 11.61 -0.59 -9.34
N GLU A 106 11.89 -1.47 -8.37
CA GLU A 106 12.25 -2.87 -8.61
C GLU A 106 11.04 -3.72 -9.07
N LEU A 107 9.80 -3.29 -8.75
CA LEU A 107 8.59 -4.02 -9.12
C LEU A 107 8.30 -3.90 -10.63
N PRO A 108 8.30 -5.00 -11.40
CA PRO A 108 7.88 -4.98 -12.80
C PRO A 108 6.36 -4.84 -12.86
N VAL A 109 5.88 -3.63 -13.17
CA VAL A 109 4.46 -3.30 -13.19
C VAL A 109 3.86 -3.56 -14.57
N LYS A 110 2.74 -4.30 -14.63
CA LYS A 110 1.97 -4.54 -15.86
C LYS A 110 0.81 -3.58 -16.05
N GLU A 111 0.29 -3.06 -14.94
CA GLU A 111 -0.94 -2.26 -14.91
C GLU A 111 -0.98 -1.40 -13.65
N ILE A 112 -1.55 -0.21 -13.75
CA ILE A 112 -1.91 0.61 -12.60
C ILE A 112 -3.43 0.73 -12.58
N GLY A 113 -4.07 0.29 -11.49
CA GLY A 113 -5.50 0.49 -11.25
C GLY A 113 -5.75 1.69 -10.35
N LEU A 114 -6.74 2.51 -10.71
CA LEU A 114 -7.25 3.61 -9.90
C LEU A 114 -8.59 3.18 -9.28
N TYR A 115 -8.64 3.15 -7.96
CA TYR A 115 -9.83 2.76 -7.21
C TYR A 115 -10.33 3.95 -6.40
N ASP A 116 -11.60 4.29 -6.57
CA ASP A 116 -12.25 5.30 -5.74
C ASP A 116 -12.18 4.88 -4.27
N THR A 117 -11.64 5.76 -3.40
CA THR A 117 -11.47 5.44 -1.98
C THR A 117 -12.78 5.40 -1.20
N GLN A 118 -13.85 6.02 -1.70
CA GLN A 118 -15.17 6.06 -1.05
C GLN A 118 -16.00 4.82 -1.37
N VAL A 119 -16.02 4.42 -2.65
CA VAL A 119 -16.84 3.29 -3.12
C VAL A 119 -16.04 2.00 -3.31
N GLY A 120 -14.70 2.07 -3.35
CA GLY A 120 -13.82 0.92 -3.54
C GLY A 120 -13.87 0.29 -4.94
N SER A 121 -14.58 0.91 -5.88
CA SER A 121 -14.68 0.44 -7.26
C SER A 121 -13.47 0.87 -8.09
N ASN A 122 -13.08 0.04 -9.06
CA ASN A 122 -12.08 0.42 -10.04
C ASN A 122 -12.67 1.48 -10.99
N SER A 123 -12.06 2.66 -11.02
CA SER A 123 -12.47 3.78 -11.86
C SER A 123 -11.79 3.76 -13.22
N ALA A 124 -10.50 3.37 -13.24
CA ALA A 124 -9.72 3.33 -14.47
C ALA A 124 -8.50 2.41 -14.33
N ASN A 125 -7.97 1.99 -15.49
CA ASN A 125 -6.72 1.22 -15.57
C ASN A 125 -5.75 1.87 -16.57
N VAL A 126 -4.47 1.94 -16.17
CA VAL A 126 -3.36 2.37 -17.03
C VAL A 126 -2.54 1.13 -17.38
N THR A 127 -2.53 0.78 -18.68
CA THR A 127 -1.81 -0.40 -19.19
C THR A 127 -0.69 -0.02 -20.16
N LYS A 128 -0.60 1.26 -20.57
CA LYS A 128 0.42 1.76 -21.47
C LYS A 128 1.77 1.81 -20.74
N ALA A 129 2.75 1.06 -21.24
CA ALA A 129 4.05 0.89 -20.59
C ALA A 129 4.80 2.22 -20.35
N ASP A 130 4.79 3.13 -21.33
CA ASP A 130 5.44 4.44 -21.20
C ASP A 130 4.81 5.26 -20.08
N THR A 131 3.47 5.31 -20.00
CA THR A 131 2.75 6.01 -18.92
C THR A 131 3.04 5.42 -17.54
N ILE A 132 3.12 4.08 -17.44
CA ILE A 132 3.50 3.40 -16.20
C ILE A 132 4.94 3.78 -15.81
N ALA A 133 5.86 3.83 -16.77
CA ALA A 133 7.25 4.22 -16.55
C ALA A 133 7.35 5.68 -16.07
N ASP A 134 6.66 6.60 -16.73
CA ASP A 134 6.63 8.03 -16.37
C ASP A 134 6.10 8.25 -14.94
N ILE A 135 5.05 7.53 -14.55
CA ILE A 135 4.48 7.62 -13.18
C ILE A 135 5.48 7.10 -12.14
N LYS A 136 6.13 5.95 -12.41
CA LYS A 136 7.15 5.39 -11.52
C LYS A 136 8.37 6.31 -11.40
N GLU A 137 8.84 6.84 -12.52
CA GLU A 137 9.97 7.78 -12.55
C GLU A 137 9.64 9.07 -11.80
N GLY A 138 8.44 9.62 -12.01
CA GLY A 138 7.96 10.79 -11.28
C GLY A 138 7.89 10.54 -9.78
N TRP A 139 7.43 9.36 -9.36
CA TRP A 139 7.42 8.98 -7.94
C TRP A 139 8.83 8.94 -7.34
N GLU A 140 9.84 8.53 -8.06
CA GLU A 140 11.20 8.42 -7.55
C GLU A 140 11.96 9.74 -7.58
N ASN A 141 11.80 10.52 -8.64
CA ASN A 141 12.68 11.63 -8.98
C ASN A 141 12.05 13.01 -8.80
N ASN A 142 10.72 13.14 -8.86
CA ASN A 142 10.07 14.44 -8.71
C ASN A 142 10.27 14.98 -7.29
N PRO A 143 10.36 16.31 -7.12
CA PRO A 143 10.43 16.94 -5.81
C PRO A 143 9.30 16.46 -4.88
N ALA A 144 9.63 16.28 -3.62
CA ALA A 144 8.69 15.80 -2.61
C ALA A 144 8.49 16.82 -1.52
N CYS A 145 7.25 16.97 -1.06
CA CYS A 145 6.90 17.58 0.23
C CYS A 145 6.26 16.53 1.14
N THR A 146 6.04 16.89 2.39
CA THR A 146 5.19 16.08 3.27
C THR A 146 3.74 16.55 3.17
N TYR A 147 2.80 15.64 3.49
CA TYR A 147 1.38 16.00 3.51
C TYR A 147 1.06 17.13 4.49
N GLN A 148 1.81 17.25 5.60
CA GLN A 148 1.64 18.30 6.58
C GLN A 148 2.10 19.68 6.09
N GLU A 149 3.05 19.73 5.14
CA GLU A 149 3.53 20.99 4.55
C GLU A 149 2.54 21.55 3.52
N LEU A 150 1.68 20.69 2.94
CA LEU A 150 0.66 21.14 2.00
C LEU A 150 -0.35 22.03 2.70
N TRP A 151 -0.56 23.23 2.19
CA TRP A 151 -1.64 24.10 2.61
C TRP A 151 -2.96 23.57 2.03
N LEU A 152 -3.72 22.86 2.86
CA LEU A 152 -4.95 22.18 2.47
C LEU A 152 -6.18 23.02 2.82
N LEU A 153 -6.36 24.18 2.19
CA LEU A 153 -7.65 24.91 2.23
C LEU A 153 -8.67 24.34 1.24
N GLN A 154 -8.28 23.35 0.45
CA GLN A 154 -9.02 22.94 -0.74
C GLN A 154 -9.51 21.50 -0.60
N SER A 155 -10.68 21.24 -1.19
CA SER A 155 -11.18 19.88 -1.37
C SER A 155 -10.35 19.15 -2.42
N PHE A 156 -10.16 17.86 -2.19
CA PHE A 156 -9.56 16.96 -3.17
C PHE A 156 -10.31 15.64 -3.20
N THR A 157 -10.28 14.99 -4.35
CA THR A 157 -10.71 13.60 -4.50
C THR A 157 -9.50 12.70 -4.41
N SER A 158 -9.62 11.58 -3.69
CA SER A 158 -8.54 10.60 -3.55
C SER A 158 -8.89 9.27 -4.19
N TYR A 159 -7.89 8.67 -4.83
CA TYR A 159 -7.96 7.33 -5.42
C TYR A 159 -6.85 6.46 -4.87
N ASP A 160 -7.15 5.18 -4.64
CA ASP A 160 -6.17 4.16 -4.31
C ASP A 160 -5.47 3.74 -5.62
N LEU A 161 -4.20 4.05 -5.74
CA LEU A 161 -3.37 3.79 -6.91
C LEU A 161 -2.62 2.48 -6.69
N ARG A 162 -2.99 1.42 -7.42
CA ARG A 162 -2.41 0.08 -7.27
C ARG A 162 -1.56 -0.29 -8.48
N PHE A 163 -0.28 -0.48 -8.24
CA PHE A 163 0.73 -0.91 -9.21
C PHE A 163 0.81 -2.43 -9.20
N PHE A 164 0.10 -3.09 -10.10
CA PHE A 164 0.06 -4.55 -10.17
C PHE A 164 1.33 -5.12 -10.79
N GLY A 165 1.98 -6.00 -10.05
CA GLY A 165 3.21 -6.68 -10.48
C GLY A 165 2.99 -7.65 -11.64
N SER A 166 4.08 -8.03 -12.29
CA SER A 166 4.12 -9.06 -13.33
C SER A 166 5.22 -10.08 -13.08
N GLY A 167 5.22 -11.19 -13.85
CA GLY A 167 6.20 -12.25 -13.71
C GLY A 167 6.21 -12.87 -12.32
N ALA A 168 7.35 -12.85 -11.64
CA ALA A 168 7.52 -13.40 -10.30
C ALA A 168 6.69 -12.68 -9.21
N TYR A 169 6.12 -11.53 -9.53
CA TYR A 169 5.31 -10.71 -8.60
C TYR A 169 3.86 -10.53 -9.08
N SER A 170 3.35 -11.43 -9.94
CA SER A 170 2.04 -11.28 -10.62
C SER A 170 0.85 -11.12 -9.67
N GLY A 171 0.93 -11.64 -8.46
CA GLY A 171 -0.12 -11.53 -7.44
C GLY A 171 0.06 -10.36 -6.47
N LEU A 172 1.19 -9.64 -6.53
CA LEU A 172 1.44 -8.48 -5.65
C LEU A 172 1.03 -7.17 -6.30
N TYR A 173 0.73 -6.19 -5.48
CA TYR A 173 0.62 -4.80 -5.88
C TYR A 173 1.24 -3.87 -4.83
N PHE A 174 1.78 -2.74 -5.30
CA PHE A 174 2.20 -1.63 -4.46
C PHE A 174 1.12 -0.54 -4.48
N ARG A 175 0.88 0.12 -3.34
CA ARG A 175 -0.18 1.13 -3.17
C ARG A 175 0.40 2.50 -2.87
N LEU A 176 -0.13 3.47 -3.59
CA LEU A 176 -0.04 4.89 -3.27
C LEU A 176 -1.44 5.48 -3.32
N GLN A 177 -1.61 6.72 -2.89
CA GLN A 177 -2.83 7.47 -3.12
C GLN A 177 -2.59 8.51 -4.21
N TYR A 178 -3.53 8.64 -5.12
CA TYR A 178 -3.58 9.73 -6.07
C TYR A 178 -4.55 10.78 -5.53
N LEU A 179 -4.07 12.00 -5.37
CA LEU A 179 -4.82 13.14 -4.87
C LEU A 179 -5.08 14.09 -6.04
N LEU A 180 -6.35 14.33 -6.35
CA LEU A 180 -6.79 15.26 -7.37
C LEU A 180 -7.44 16.46 -6.69
N PHE A 181 -6.77 17.61 -6.71
CA PHE A 181 -7.23 18.87 -6.12
C PHE A 181 -8.09 19.66 -7.11
N GLU A 182 -9.05 20.42 -6.59
CA GLU A 182 -9.87 21.33 -7.41
C GLU A 182 -9.05 22.52 -7.92
N GLU A 183 -8.11 23.01 -7.09
CA GLU A 183 -7.13 24.03 -7.43
C GLU A 183 -5.72 23.51 -7.17
N ASP A 184 -4.68 24.31 -7.48
CA ASP A 184 -3.31 23.89 -7.24
C ASP A 184 -3.01 23.76 -5.75
N ALA A 185 -2.22 22.76 -5.38
CA ALA A 185 -1.72 22.55 -4.03
C ALA A 185 -0.45 23.37 -3.79
N TYR A 186 -0.36 24.03 -2.65
CA TYR A 186 0.74 24.93 -2.32
C TYR A 186 1.45 24.52 -1.04
N VAL A 187 2.76 24.83 -0.97
CA VAL A 187 3.55 24.82 0.25
C VAL A 187 4.03 26.23 0.54
N TYR A 188 3.74 26.74 1.75
CA TYR A 188 4.15 28.06 2.20
C TYR A 188 5.37 27.93 3.11
N VAL A 189 6.47 28.57 2.76
CA VAL A 189 7.71 28.59 3.53
C VAL A 189 8.00 30.00 3.98
N LEU A 190 7.99 30.22 5.31
CA LEU A 190 8.35 31.51 5.90
C LEU A 190 9.82 31.84 5.57
N ILE A 191 10.04 33.04 5.04
CA ILE A 191 11.38 33.51 4.68
C ILE A 191 11.96 34.27 5.87
N GLU A 192 12.75 33.59 6.68
CA GLU A 192 13.54 34.22 7.74
C GLU A 192 14.87 34.77 7.24
N ASP A 193 15.46 34.11 6.24
CA ASP A 193 16.70 34.49 5.56
C ASP A 193 16.59 34.17 4.06
N GLU A 194 17.02 35.08 3.19
CA GLU A 194 16.90 34.93 1.72
C GLU A 194 17.66 33.71 1.17
N ALA A 195 18.64 33.16 1.88
CA ALA A 195 19.37 31.96 1.48
C ALA A 195 18.69 30.64 1.85
N SER A 196 17.62 30.65 2.68
CA SER A 196 17.10 29.44 3.33
C SER A 196 16.03 28.69 2.54
N PHE A 197 15.45 29.27 1.48
CA PHE A 197 14.30 28.67 0.77
C PHE A 197 14.62 28.14 -0.63
N GLU A 198 15.66 28.68 -1.33
CA GLU A 198 15.90 28.40 -2.74
C GLU A 198 16.12 26.91 -3.08
N ASP A 199 16.70 26.14 -2.15
CA ASP A 199 17.00 24.72 -2.34
C ASP A 199 15.99 23.73 -1.72
N LEU A 200 14.90 24.24 -1.08
CA LEU A 200 13.98 23.37 -0.38
C LEU A 200 13.20 22.45 -1.31
N TYR A 201 12.72 22.99 -2.43
CA TYR A 201 11.97 22.24 -3.44
C TYR A 201 12.51 22.51 -4.83
N PRO A 202 13.68 21.93 -5.19
CA PRO A 202 14.34 22.19 -6.47
C PRO A 202 13.43 21.88 -7.66
N GLY A 203 13.30 22.83 -8.57
CA GLY A 203 12.50 22.67 -9.79
C GLY A 203 10.99 22.87 -9.61
N ILE A 204 10.50 23.14 -8.41
CA ILE A 204 9.11 23.54 -8.19
C ILE A 204 8.98 25.05 -8.42
N PRO A 205 8.03 25.51 -9.28
CA PRO A 205 7.75 26.94 -9.43
C PRO A 205 7.31 27.57 -8.10
N TYR A 206 7.84 28.74 -7.81
CA TYR A 206 7.42 29.49 -6.62
C TYR A 206 7.27 30.98 -6.93
N GLU A 207 6.50 31.64 -6.08
CA GLU A 207 6.33 33.09 -6.03
C GLU A 207 6.45 33.58 -4.60
N PHE A 208 6.54 34.90 -4.43
CA PHE A 208 6.57 35.51 -3.11
C PHE A 208 5.19 36.05 -2.74
N ASP A 209 4.76 35.74 -1.53
CA ASP A 209 3.56 36.31 -0.93
C ASP A 209 3.90 36.98 0.41
N THR A 210 3.07 37.92 0.81
CA THR A 210 3.26 38.67 2.03
C THR A 210 1.96 38.70 2.84
N PHE A 211 2.02 38.20 4.05
CA PHE A 211 0.90 38.19 4.98
C PHE A 211 1.14 39.22 6.09
N THR A 212 0.16 40.11 6.33
CA THR A 212 0.20 41.09 7.44
C THR A 212 -0.93 40.78 8.41
N GLY A 213 -0.59 40.56 9.68
CA GLY A 213 -1.55 40.22 10.71
C GLY A 213 -0.97 40.31 12.12
N PRO A 214 -1.81 40.14 13.16
CA PRO A 214 -1.33 40.19 14.54
C PRO A 214 -0.52 38.92 14.88
N ASP A 215 0.61 39.11 15.59
CA ASP A 215 1.36 38.04 16.22
C ASP A 215 0.62 37.49 17.48
N ALA A 216 1.19 36.50 18.15
CA ALA A 216 0.64 35.96 19.40
C ALA A 216 0.50 36.97 20.54
N SER A 217 1.19 38.09 20.45
CA SER A 217 1.15 39.21 21.42
C SER A 217 0.21 40.33 20.99
N GLY A 218 -0.42 40.22 19.79
CA GLY A 218 -1.35 41.22 19.24
C GLY A 218 -0.66 42.38 18.51
N ASN A 219 0.67 42.28 18.24
CA ASN A 219 1.37 43.27 17.42
C ASN A 219 1.16 42.96 15.97
N GLU A 220 0.99 43.97 15.12
CA GLU A 220 0.94 43.81 13.68
C GLU A 220 2.35 43.42 13.16
N VAL A 221 2.46 42.27 12.52
CA VAL A 221 3.68 41.79 11.90
C VAL A 221 3.43 41.51 10.42
N THR A 222 4.44 41.71 9.61
CA THR A 222 4.42 41.37 8.18
C THR A 222 5.41 40.28 7.95
N GLU A 223 4.91 39.12 7.51
CA GLU A 223 5.70 37.92 7.18
C GLU A 223 5.73 37.74 5.67
N ARG A 224 6.88 37.34 5.14
CA ARG A 224 7.08 37.05 3.72
C ARG A 224 7.25 35.54 3.55
N TYR A 225 6.57 34.98 2.55
CA TYR A 225 6.59 33.56 2.25
C TYR A 225 7.08 33.30 0.82
N ALA A 226 7.83 32.22 0.62
CA ALA A 226 7.97 31.57 -0.65
C ALA A 226 6.83 30.55 -0.79
N VAL A 227 6.04 30.66 -1.84
CA VAL A 227 4.85 29.86 -2.10
C VAL A 227 5.13 28.94 -3.28
N TYR A 228 5.37 27.66 -2.99
CA TYR A 228 5.69 26.66 -4.00
C TYR A 228 4.41 26.03 -4.53
N ASN A 229 4.28 25.97 -5.86
CA ASN A 229 3.12 25.41 -6.54
C ASN A 229 3.40 23.95 -6.92
N PHE A 230 2.74 23.01 -6.23
CA PHE A 230 2.81 21.58 -6.47
C PHE A 230 1.75 21.08 -7.48
N GLY A 231 0.93 21.97 -8.04
CA GLY A 231 -0.10 21.65 -9.02
C GLY A 231 -1.30 20.91 -8.44
N LYS A 232 -2.14 20.38 -9.32
CA LYS A 232 -3.42 19.75 -8.94
C LYS A 232 -3.34 18.25 -8.71
N GLU A 233 -2.29 17.60 -9.14
CA GLU A 233 -2.20 16.14 -9.14
C GLU A 233 -0.96 15.68 -8.37
N LEU A 234 -1.19 15.06 -7.22
CA LEU A 234 -0.12 14.53 -6.38
C LEU A 234 -0.29 13.04 -6.15
N ILE A 235 0.83 12.35 -5.98
CA ILE A 235 0.89 10.99 -5.45
C ILE A 235 1.34 11.08 -3.99
N PHE A 236 0.62 10.40 -3.11
CA PHE A 236 0.85 10.38 -1.68
C PHE A 236 1.12 8.96 -1.18
N ASP A 237 2.19 8.80 -0.40
CA ASP A 237 2.48 7.58 0.34
C ASP A 237 2.05 7.75 1.81
N SER A 238 0.99 7.08 2.19
CA SER A 238 0.44 7.13 3.55
C SER A 238 1.36 6.50 4.62
N VAL A 239 2.36 5.71 4.21
CA VAL A 239 3.34 5.09 5.13
C VAL A 239 4.44 6.07 5.50
N THR A 240 4.93 6.82 4.52
CA THR A 240 6.04 7.78 4.71
C THR A 240 5.58 9.22 4.91
N GLY A 241 4.32 9.52 4.59
CA GLY A 241 3.77 10.89 4.60
C GLY A 241 4.24 11.76 3.43
N LYS A 242 4.93 11.20 2.45
CA LYS A 242 5.48 11.95 1.30
C LYS A 242 4.46 12.15 0.21
N CYS A 243 4.43 13.38 -0.32
CA CYS A 243 3.69 13.76 -1.52
C CYS A 243 4.67 14.11 -2.64
N ARG A 244 4.34 13.74 -3.88
CA ARG A 244 5.12 14.10 -5.07
C ARG A 244 4.20 14.49 -6.22
N MET A 245 4.66 15.41 -7.05
CA MET A 245 4.00 15.73 -8.31
C MET A 245 4.01 14.49 -9.23
N ILE A 246 2.90 14.27 -9.94
CA ILE A 246 2.84 13.24 -10.97
C ILE A 246 3.36 13.82 -12.30
N GLY A 247 4.25 13.07 -12.97
CA GLY A 247 4.81 13.51 -14.27
C GLY A 247 3.81 13.46 -15.43
N THR A 248 2.78 12.61 -15.30
CA THR A 248 1.75 12.39 -16.33
C THR A 248 0.38 12.52 -15.70
N SER A 249 -0.50 13.39 -16.24
CA SER A 249 -1.85 13.61 -15.70
C SER A 249 -2.71 12.34 -15.79
N LEU A 250 -3.37 12.02 -14.70
CA LEU A 250 -4.38 10.96 -14.59
C LEU A 250 -5.82 11.52 -14.50
N ALA A 251 -5.98 12.84 -14.38
CA ALA A 251 -7.29 13.48 -14.20
C ALA A 251 -8.31 13.09 -15.28
N SER A 252 -7.88 12.97 -16.53
CA SER A 252 -8.76 12.60 -17.65
C SER A 252 -9.27 11.15 -17.61
N LEU A 253 -8.71 10.30 -16.74
CA LEU A 253 -9.12 8.90 -16.59
C LEU A 253 -10.19 8.71 -15.52
N VAL A 254 -10.38 9.70 -14.64
CA VAL A 254 -11.26 9.60 -13.46
C VAL A 254 -12.39 10.62 -13.45
N GLN A 255 -12.54 11.40 -14.53
CA GLN A 255 -13.62 12.38 -14.72
C GLN A 255 -14.85 11.79 -15.43
#